data_a88de7f5e03af5fb8e245f80f76a12e9
#
_entry.id   a88de7f5e03af5fb8e245f80f76a12e9
#
_cell.length_a   1.000
_cell.length_b   1.000
_cell.length_c   1.000
_cell.angle_alpha   90.00
_cell.angle_beta   90.00
_cell.angle_gamma   90.00
#
_symmetry.space_group_name_H-M   'P 1'
#
loop_
_entity.id
_entity.type
_entity.pdbx_description
1 polymer ?
#
loop_
_entity_poly.entity_id
_entity_poly.type
_entity_poly.pdbx_seq_one_letter_code
_entity_poly.pdbx_strand_id
1 'polypeptide(L)'
;PATVLMREIAAQGYSGGISQLKAYVRAYKVSRADPVVRFETAPGQQMQADFTTIRRGRDRLLAFVATLGYSRATFVRFTHSEQFVDWRDGLIAAFDYFGGVPREVLFDNTKTVILKRDGYGPGLHRWHPGMLDFAGDYGFQLRVCRPYRARTKGKVERFNGYLKGSFLVPLAATLRAGGLKLDVDTANREVLRWLNEVANTRIHATTGVQPCVRLAEDQAQLTALPIRASQSAPAISRGSVMPLESLQHPLSVYQALLEDAA
;
A
#
# COMPACT_ATOMS: atom_id res chain seq x y z
N PRO A 1 -17.71 5.61 -29.31
CA PRO A 1 -17.09 4.30 -29.47
C PRO A 1 -17.14 3.81 -30.91
N ALA A 2 -16.14 3.09 -31.40
CA ALA A 2 -16.09 2.60 -32.79
C ALA A 2 -17.30 1.69 -33.14
N THR A 3 -17.88 1.03 -32.13
CA THR A 3 -19.10 0.21 -32.29
C THR A 3 -20.34 1.03 -32.59
N VAL A 4 -20.48 2.23 -32.01
CA VAL A 4 -21.59 3.14 -32.30
C VAL A 4 -21.44 3.70 -33.71
N LEU A 5 -20.24 4.17 -34.05
CA LEU A 5 -19.94 4.70 -35.37
C LEU A 5 -20.17 3.62 -36.45
N MET A 6 -19.75 2.37 -36.22
CA MET A 6 -19.99 1.24 -37.11
C MET A 6 -21.49 1.05 -37.43
N ARG A 7 -22.33 1.11 -36.38
CA ARG A 7 -23.79 0.98 -36.55
C ARG A 7 -24.36 2.12 -37.41
N GLU A 8 -23.91 3.35 -37.18
CA GLU A 8 -24.38 4.53 -37.90
C GLU A 8 -23.99 4.49 -39.39
N ILE A 9 -22.71 4.14 -39.69
CA ILE A 9 -22.26 4.10 -41.08
C ILE A 9 -22.74 2.86 -41.84
N ALA A 10 -23.02 1.73 -41.13
CA ALA A 10 -23.65 0.56 -41.74
C ALA A 10 -25.06 0.90 -42.26
N ALA A 11 -25.82 1.73 -41.50
CA ALA A 11 -27.12 2.25 -41.96
C ALA A 11 -27.01 3.15 -43.20
N GLN A 12 -25.82 3.70 -43.50
CA GLN A 12 -25.53 4.52 -44.66
C GLN A 12 -24.85 3.72 -45.80
N GLY A 13 -24.84 2.38 -45.71
CA GLY A 13 -24.34 1.50 -46.78
C GLY A 13 -22.89 1.02 -46.61
N TYR A 14 -22.24 1.27 -45.48
CA TYR A 14 -20.89 0.75 -45.23
C TYR A 14 -20.92 -0.76 -45.00
N SER A 15 -20.18 -1.52 -45.81
CA SER A 15 -20.09 -2.98 -45.75
C SER A 15 -18.75 -3.51 -45.22
N GLY A 16 -17.85 -2.61 -44.80
CA GLY A 16 -16.54 -2.97 -44.27
C GLY A 16 -16.54 -3.45 -42.86
N GLY A 17 -15.44 -4.09 -42.41
CA GLY A 17 -15.29 -4.63 -41.07
C GLY A 17 -14.93 -3.57 -40.00
N ILE A 18 -15.26 -3.87 -38.76
CA ILE A 18 -14.95 -2.98 -37.61
C ILE A 18 -13.45 -2.71 -37.43
N SER A 19 -12.59 -3.64 -37.85
CA SER A 19 -11.14 -3.48 -37.76
C SER A 19 -10.65 -2.40 -38.73
N GLN A 20 -11.18 -2.36 -39.97
CA GLN A 20 -10.91 -1.32 -40.93
C GLN A 20 -11.38 0.05 -40.45
N LEU A 21 -12.60 0.12 -39.90
CA LEU A 21 -13.11 1.35 -39.27
C LEU A 21 -12.23 1.83 -38.14
N LYS A 22 -11.78 0.93 -37.22
CA LYS A 22 -10.88 1.28 -36.14
C LYS A 22 -9.54 1.83 -36.65
N ALA A 23 -8.98 1.23 -37.71
CA ALA A 23 -7.73 1.69 -38.32
C ALA A 23 -7.91 3.10 -38.93
N TYR A 24 -8.98 3.30 -39.65
CA TYR A 24 -9.32 4.60 -40.26
C TYR A 24 -9.53 5.70 -39.20
N VAL A 25 -10.39 5.45 -38.22
CA VAL A 25 -10.71 6.42 -37.16
C VAL A 25 -9.49 6.71 -36.26
N ARG A 26 -8.51 5.80 -36.19
CA ARG A 26 -7.27 6.01 -35.44
C ARG A 26 -6.48 7.23 -35.92
N ALA A 27 -6.48 7.51 -37.24
CA ALA A 27 -5.82 8.67 -37.84
C ALA A 27 -6.52 9.99 -37.45
N TYR A 28 -7.84 9.96 -37.19
CA TYR A 28 -8.65 11.12 -36.83
C TYR A 28 -8.89 11.27 -35.35
N LYS A 29 -8.44 10.31 -34.53
CA LYS A 29 -8.36 10.50 -33.08
C LYS A 29 -7.28 11.53 -32.78
N VAL A 30 -7.64 12.79 -32.90
CA VAL A 30 -6.89 13.86 -32.27
C VAL A 30 -6.85 13.50 -30.78
N SER A 31 -5.71 13.05 -30.32
CA SER A 31 -5.43 12.97 -28.90
C SER A 31 -5.47 14.42 -28.40
N ARG A 32 -6.67 14.90 -28.01
CA ARG A 32 -6.73 15.99 -27.07
C ARG A 32 -6.09 15.42 -25.81
N ALA A 33 -4.78 15.55 -25.74
CA ALA A 33 -4.09 15.49 -24.49
C ALA A 33 -4.64 16.67 -23.67
N ASP A 34 -5.74 16.44 -22.95
CA ASP A 34 -6.10 17.35 -21.87
C ASP A 34 -4.80 17.61 -21.12
N PRO A 35 -4.44 18.87 -20.87
CA PRO A 35 -3.23 19.18 -20.13
C PRO A 35 -3.30 18.35 -18.85
N VAL A 36 -2.39 17.38 -18.71
CA VAL A 36 -2.30 16.55 -17.52
C VAL A 36 -1.85 17.49 -16.42
N VAL A 37 -2.81 18.03 -15.67
CA VAL A 37 -2.53 18.77 -14.45
C VAL A 37 -1.88 17.76 -13.50
N ARG A 38 -0.55 17.75 -13.52
CA ARG A 38 0.25 16.93 -12.63
C ARG A 38 0.22 17.60 -11.27
N PHE A 39 -0.43 16.99 -10.31
CA PHE A 39 -0.33 17.42 -8.92
C PHE A 39 1.10 17.11 -8.44
N GLU A 40 1.95 18.11 -8.52
CA GLU A 40 3.24 18.11 -7.84
C GLU A 40 2.97 18.47 -6.37
N THR A 41 3.51 17.69 -5.46
CA THR A 41 3.47 17.96 -4.02
C THR A 41 4.81 18.53 -3.59
N ALA A 42 4.82 19.38 -2.58
CA ALA A 42 6.06 19.86 -1.98
C ALA A 42 6.82 18.69 -1.29
N PRO A 43 8.13 18.84 -1.07
CA PRO A 43 8.90 17.86 -0.31
C PRO A 43 8.28 17.58 1.07
N GLY A 44 8.28 16.33 1.50
CA GLY A 44 7.73 15.87 2.78
C GLY A 44 6.23 16.03 2.96
N GLN A 45 5.52 16.54 1.94
CA GLN A 45 4.10 16.86 2.09
C GLN A 45 3.21 15.64 2.05
N GLN A 46 3.34 14.78 1.03
CA GLN A 46 2.37 13.70 0.80
C GLN A 46 3.04 12.40 0.41
N MET A 47 2.56 11.31 0.98
CA MET A 47 2.80 9.94 0.55
C MET A 47 1.50 9.32 0.07
N GLN A 48 1.54 8.53 -1.00
CA GLN A 48 0.42 7.70 -1.44
C GLN A 48 0.66 6.27 -1.02
N ALA A 49 -0.33 5.64 -0.38
CA ALA A 49 -0.26 4.25 0.04
C ALA A 49 -1.42 3.44 -0.56
N ASP A 50 -1.12 2.23 -1.05
CA ASP A 50 -2.08 1.33 -1.68
C ASP A 50 -1.68 -0.13 -1.52
N PHE A 51 -2.66 -1.03 -1.63
CA PHE A 51 -2.42 -2.45 -1.79
C PHE A 51 -2.70 -2.91 -3.22
N THR A 52 -1.85 -3.75 -3.76
CA THR A 52 -2.09 -4.41 -5.04
C THR A 52 -2.03 -5.92 -4.92
N THR A 53 -3.02 -6.61 -5.49
CA THR A 53 -3.04 -8.08 -5.50
C THR A 53 -2.05 -8.60 -6.54
N ILE A 54 -1.15 -9.47 -6.10
CA ILE A 54 -0.16 -10.16 -6.93
C ILE A 54 -0.65 -11.56 -7.27
N ARG A 55 -1.10 -12.31 -6.27
CA ARG A 55 -1.62 -13.67 -6.42
C ARG A 55 -2.86 -13.84 -5.58
N ARG A 56 -3.90 -14.42 -6.18
CA ARG A 56 -5.18 -14.77 -5.52
C ARG A 56 -5.19 -16.23 -5.08
N GLY A 57 -6.19 -16.63 -4.30
CA GLY A 57 -6.42 -18.00 -3.87
C GLY A 57 -5.81 -18.33 -2.52
N ARG A 58 -5.56 -19.60 -2.26
CA ARG A 58 -5.09 -20.12 -0.97
C ARG A 58 -3.75 -19.50 -0.54
N ASP A 59 -2.82 -19.34 -1.50
CA ASP A 59 -1.50 -18.72 -1.27
C ASP A 59 -1.51 -17.26 -1.70
N ARG A 60 -2.48 -16.50 -1.20
CA ARG A 60 -2.64 -15.09 -1.52
C ARG A 60 -1.34 -14.32 -1.25
N LEU A 61 -0.97 -13.46 -2.20
CA LEU A 61 0.16 -12.55 -2.08
C LEU A 61 -0.27 -11.16 -2.51
N LEU A 62 -0.10 -10.19 -1.62
CA LEU A 62 -0.37 -8.78 -1.86
C LEU A 62 0.90 -7.99 -1.68
N ALA A 63 0.96 -6.83 -2.31
CA ALA A 63 2.01 -5.86 -2.08
C ALA A 63 1.40 -4.56 -1.54
N PHE A 64 1.82 -4.15 -0.37
CA PHE A 64 1.71 -2.79 0.12
C PHE A 64 2.73 -1.94 -0.64
N VAL A 65 2.28 -0.80 -1.19
CA VAL A 65 3.12 0.12 -1.95
C VAL A 65 2.93 1.52 -1.40
N ALA A 66 4.02 2.16 -1.00
CA ALA A 66 4.04 3.53 -0.52
C ALA A 66 4.97 4.36 -1.41
N THR A 67 4.49 5.49 -1.94
CA THR A 67 5.25 6.37 -2.84
C THR A 67 5.18 7.81 -2.37
N LEU A 68 6.33 8.43 -2.14
CA LEU A 68 6.42 9.87 -1.82
C LEU A 68 6.00 10.71 -3.03
N GLY A 69 5.25 11.75 -2.76
CA GLY A 69 4.62 12.55 -3.80
C GLY A 69 5.59 13.43 -4.56
N TYR A 70 6.67 13.89 -3.94
CA TYR A 70 7.70 14.76 -4.53
C TYR A 70 8.83 13.94 -5.18
N SER A 71 9.58 13.17 -4.41
CA SER A 71 10.73 12.42 -4.92
C SER A 71 10.36 11.26 -5.85
N ARG A 72 9.16 10.70 -5.71
CA ARG A 72 8.75 9.43 -6.34
C ARG A 72 9.49 8.22 -5.79
N ALA A 73 10.24 8.39 -4.70
CA ALA A 73 10.80 7.27 -3.97
C ALA A 73 9.67 6.35 -3.48
N THR A 74 9.86 5.05 -3.67
CA THR A 74 8.82 4.07 -3.39
C THR A 74 9.36 2.98 -2.48
N PHE A 75 8.52 2.54 -1.55
CA PHE A 75 8.71 1.39 -0.69
C PHE A 75 7.65 0.34 -0.99
N VAL A 76 8.03 -0.94 -0.89
CA VAL A 76 7.13 -2.08 -1.11
C VAL A 76 7.34 -3.12 -0.02
N ARG A 77 6.25 -3.67 0.50
CA ARG A 77 6.23 -4.81 1.42
C ARG A 77 5.17 -5.81 0.99
N PHE A 78 5.53 -7.09 0.96
CA PHE A 78 4.59 -8.16 0.64
C PHE A 78 3.94 -8.73 1.91
N THR A 79 2.66 -9.10 1.80
CA THR A 79 1.85 -9.67 2.89
C THR A 79 0.87 -10.71 2.34
N HIS A 80 0.24 -11.45 3.25
CA HIS A 80 -0.85 -12.38 2.90
C HIS A 80 -2.24 -11.74 2.98
N SER A 81 -2.38 -10.60 3.66
CA SER A 81 -3.65 -9.93 3.87
C SER A 81 -3.52 -8.41 3.73
N GLU A 82 -4.66 -7.71 3.76
CA GLU A 82 -4.75 -6.25 3.74
C GLU A 82 -5.60 -5.75 4.91
N GLN A 83 -5.44 -6.41 6.07
CA GLN A 83 -6.10 -6.01 7.30
C GLN A 83 -5.48 -4.74 7.89
N PHE A 84 -6.11 -4.15 8.89
CA PHE A 84 -5.59 -2.94 9.53
C PHE A 84 -4.14 -3.10 10.02
N VAL A 85 -3.79 -4.27 10.56
CA VAL A 85 -2.43 -4.57 11.02
C VAL A 85 -1.42 -4.51 9.87
N ASP A 86 -1.78 -5.06 8.70
CA ASP A 86 -0.91 -5.02 7.51
C ASP A 86 -0.70 -3.58 6.99
N TRP A 87 -1.76 -2.75 7.04
CA TRP A 87 -1.66 -1.33 6.73
C TRP A 87 -0.73 -0.60 7.70
N ARG A 88 -0.95 -0.77 9.01
CA ARG A 88 -0.14 -0.16 10.06
C ARG A 88 1.34 -0.55 9.91
N ASP A 89 1.62 -1.84 9.82
CA ASP A 89 2.99 -2.35 9.73
C ASP A 89 3.66 -1.95 8.41
N GLY A 90 2.89 -1.89 7.32
CA GLY A 90 3.35 -1.37 6.03
C GLY A 90 3.73 0.10 6.08
N LEU A 91 2.90 0.93 6.74
CA LEU A 91 3.16 2.36 6.93
C LEU A 91 4.38 2.59 7.83
N ILE A 92 4.48 1.85 8.95
CA ILE A 92 5.64 1.92 9.84
C ILE A 92 6.93 1.62 9.08
N ALA A 93 6.96 0.51 8.34
CA ALA A 93 8.12 0.12 7.56
C ALA A 93 8.46 1.12 6.44
N ALA A 94 7.45 1.75 5.83
CA ALA A 94 7.65 2.80 4.85
C ALA A 94 8.23 4.07 5.48
N PHE A 95 7.75 4.50 6.63
CA PHE A 95 8.28 5.66 7.35
C PHE A 95 9.72 5.42 7.80
N ASP A 96 10.03 4.21 8.29
CA ASP A 96 11.41 3.81 8.62
C ASP A 96 12.32 3.85 7.37
N TYR A 97 11.85 3.31 6.25
CA TYR A 97 12.59 3.29 4.98
C TYR A 97 12.86 4.70 4.44
N PHE A 98 11.90 5.62 4.52
CA PHE A 98 12.07 7.00 4.08
C PHE A 98 12.80 7.88 5.09
N GLY A 99 12.96 7.44 6.33
CA GLY A 99 13.63 8.18 7.39
C GLY A 99 12.76 9.24 8.08
N GLY A 100 11.42 9.14 7.99
CA GLY A 100 10.50 10.07 8.64
C GLY A 100 9.06 9.94 8.16
N VAL A 101 8.19 10.76 8.72
CA VAL A 101 6.73 10.74 8.50
C VAL A 101 6.31 11.92 7.62
N PRO A 102 5.60 11.71 6.50
CA PRO A 102 5.07 12.79 5.68
C PRO A 102 3.91 13.50 6.39
N ARG A 103 3.64 14.76 6.02
CA ARG A 103 2.53 15.52 6.62
C ARG A 103 1.16 14.89 6.40
N GLU A 104 0.97 14.22 5.26
CA GLU A 104 -0.28 13.54 4.95
C GLU A 104 -0.04 12.23 4.19
N VAL A 105 -0.91 11.25 4.45
CA VAL A 105 -0.95 10.00 3.69
C VAL A 105 -2.27 9.89 2.95
N LEU A 106 -2.18 9.71 1.63
CA LEU A 106 -3.32 9.57 0.73
C LEU A 106 -3.62 8.10 0.46
N PHE A 107 -4.82 7.70 0.84
CA PHE A 107 -5.33 6.34 0.65
C PHE A 107 -6.36 6.28 -0.47
N ASP A 108 -6.55 5.08 -1.02
CA ASP A 108 -7.76 4.77 -1.78
C ASP A 108 -8.95 4.56 -0.83
N ASN A 109 -10.14 4.46 -1.41
CA ASN A 109 -11.39 4.30 -0.68
C ASN A 109 -11.58 2.83 -0.17
N THR A 110 -10.57 2.29 0.51
CA THR A 110 -10.60 0.95 1.08
C THR A 110 -11.31 0.94 2.43
N LYS A 111 -12.20 -0.05 2.63
CA LYS A 111 -12.97 -0.18 3.89
C LYS A 111 -12.11 -0.45 5.13
N THR A 112 -10.90 -0.95 4.95
CA THR A 112 -9.94 -1.19 6.03
C THR A 112 -9.41 0.12 6.62
N VAL A 113 -9.38 1.21 5.84
CA VAL A 113 -8.90 2.52 6.25
C VAL A 113 -10.05 3.48 6.51
N ILE A 114 -11.05 3.51 5.62
CA ILE A 114 -12.20 4.40 5.68
C ILE A 114 -13.50 3.61 5.76
N LEU A 115 -14.23 3.74 6.88
CA LEU A 115 -15.48 3.00 7.11
C LEU A 115 -16.64 3.61 6.32
N LYS A 116 -16.73 4.95 6.29
CA LYS A 116 -17.76 5.66 5.55
C LYS A 116 -17.22 7.02 5.06
N ARG A 117 -17.32 7.23 3.76
CA ARG A 117 -16.98 8.51 3.16
C ARG A 117 -18.11 9.51 3.47
N ASP A 118 -17.68 10.76 3.76
CA ASP A 118 -18.61 11.86 4.11
C ASP A 118 -19.65 11.47 5.17
N GLY A 119 -19.24 10.59 6.11
CA GLY A 119 -20.13 9.99 7.11
C GLY A 119 -20.69 10.98 8.13
N TYR A 120 -20.03 12.12 8.28
CA TYR A 120 -20.40 13.22 9.19
C TYR A 120 -20.64 14.54 8.47
N GLY A 121 -20.72 14.52 7.12
CA GLY A 121 -20.87 15.69 6.25
C GLY A 121 -19.79 15.77 5.17
N PRO A 122 -19.90 16.68 4.21
CA PRO A 122 -18.94 16.82 3.10
C PRO A 122 -17.51 17.00 3.59
N GLY A 123 -16.61 16.09 3.19
CA GLY A 123 -15.21 16.10 3.61
C GLY A 123 -14.94 15.49 5.00
N LEU A 124 -15.99 15.19 5.78
CA LEU A 124 -15.89 14.61 7.12
C LEU A 124 -16.09 13.09 7.04
N HIS A 125 -15.01 12.36 6.88
CA HIS A 125 -15.04 10.91 6.69
C HIS A 125 -15.05 10.17 8.03
N ARG A 126 -15.73 9.01 8.07
CA ARG A 126 -15.62 8.08 9.18
C ARG A 126 -14.48 7.11 8.90
N TRP A 127 -13.37 7.32 9.58
CA TRP A 127 -12.17 6.50 9.49
C TRP A 127 -12.24 5.26 10.39
N HIS A 128 -11.40 4.28 10.10
CA HIS A 128 -11.18 3.17 11.02
C HIS A 128 -10.53 3.72 12.31
N PRO A 129 -11.07 3.41 13.53
CA PRO A 129 -10.57 3.97 14.78
C PRO A 129 -9.06 3.79 14.95
N GLY A 130 -8.56 2.56 14.81
CA GLY A 130 -7.13 2.30 14.93
C GLY A 130 -6.25 3.05 13.91
N MET A 131 -6.82 3.46 12.76
CA MET A 131 -6.07 4.29 11.81
C MET A 131 -6.03 5.76 12.26
N LEU A 132 -7.08 6.25 12.94
CA LEU A 132 -7.06 7.59 13.57
C LEU A 132 -6.04 7.66 14.69
N ASP A 133 -6.06 6.67 15.59
CA ASP A 133 -5.10 6.58 16.69
C ASP A 133 -3.67 6.53 16.17
N PHE A 134 -3.42 5.65 15.20
CA PHE A 134 -2.11 5.53 14.55
C PHE A 134 -1.66 6.83 13.86
N ALA A 135 -2.57 7.53 13.19
CA ALA A 135 -2.26 8.81 12.56
C ALA A 135 -1.95 9.90 13.59
N GLY A 136 -2.64 9.88 14.75
CA GLY A 136 -2.36 10.73 15.89
C GLY A 136 -0.98 10.48 16.48
N ASP A 137 -0.64 9.21 16.73
CA ASP A 137 0.65 8.80 17.31
C ASP A 137 1.85 9.18 16.42
N TYR A 138 1.68 9.10 15.11
CA TYR A 138 2.74 9.41 14.13
C TYR A 138 2.70 10.85 13.61
N GLY A 139 1.65 11.61 13.91
CA GLY A 139 1.53 13.02 13.56
C GLY A 139 1.26 13.31 12.09
N PHE A 140 0.58 12.43 11.36
CA PHE A 140 0.22 12.66 9.97
C PHE A 140 -1.29 12.78 9.76
N GLN A 141 -1.69 13.44 8.66
CA GLN A 141 -3.10 13.59 8.30
C GLN A 141 -3.55 12.48 7.35
N LEU A 142 -4.72 11.91 7.64
CA LEU A 142 -5.39 10.96 6.75
C LEU A 142 -6.06 11.71 5.60
N ARG A 143 -5.80 11.28 4.36
CA ARG A 143 -6.44 11.78 3.16
C ARG A 143 -7.01 10.61 2.34
N VAL A 144 -8.09 10.86 1.63
CA VAL A 144 -8.69 9.87 0.72
C VAL A 144 -8.85 10.45 -0.67
N CYS A 145 -8.59 9.65 -1.69
CA CYS A 145 -8.78 10.04 -3.08
C CYS A 145 -10.22 10.47 -3.35
N ARG A 146 -10.42 11.59 -4.05
CA ARG A 146 -11.77 11.99 -4.50
C ARG A 146 -12.28 10.98 -5.53
N PRO A 147 -13.59 10.59 -5.48
CA PRO A 147 -14.18 9.72 -6.48
C PRO A 147 -14.02 10.34 -7.87
N TYR A 148 -13.94 9.49 -8.88
CA TYR A 148 -13.85 9.86 -10.31
C TYR A 148 -12.65 10.76 -10.71
N ARG A 149 -11.69 11.00 -9.81
CA ARG A 149 -10.41 11.63 -10.14
C ARG A 149 -9.29 10.59 -10.18
N ALA A 150 -9.36 9.66 -11.13
CA ALA A 150 -8.32 8.64 -11.39
C ALA A 150 -6.91 9.25 -11.56
N ARG A 151 -6.83 10.52 -11.95
CA ARG A 151 -5.56 11.24 -12.15
C ARG A 151 -4.75 11.43 -10.86
N THR A 152 -5.37 11.42 -9.68
CA THR A 152 -4.68 11.59 -8.39
C THR A 152 -3.92 10.33 -7.99
N LYS A 153 -4.40 9.15 -8.37
CA LYS A 153 -3.83 7.83 -8.06
C LYS A 153 -2.80 7.33 -9.08
N GLY A 154 -2.68 7.99 -10.22
CA GLY A 154 -1.85 7.53 -11.35
C GLY A 154 -0.36 7.33 -11.05
N LYS A 155 0.13 7.78 -9.89
CA LYS A 155 1.51 7.58 -9.43
C LYS A 155 1.72 6.13 -8.99
N VAL A 156 0.89 5.65 -8.06
CA VAL A 156 0.96 4.28 -7.52
C VAL A 156 0.53 3.25 -8.57
N GLU A 157 -0.50 3.52 -9.37
CA GLU A 157 -0.95 2.60 -10.42
C GLU A 157 0.15 2.30 -11.46
N ARG A 158 0.88 3.33 -11.91
CA ARG A 158 2.03 3.14 -12.82
C ARG A 158 3.15 2.36 -12.16
N PHE A 159 3.41 2.63 -10.88
CA PHE A 159 4.41 1.88 -10.14
C PHE A 159 3.99 0.41 -9.96
N ASN A 160 2.72 0.12 -9.68
CA ASN A 160 2.20 -1.24 -9.60
C ASN A 160 2.42 -2.03 -10.89
N GLY A 161 2.21 -1.40 -12.06
CA GLY A 161 2.54 -2.00 -13.35
C GLY A 161 4.04 -2.27 -13.50
N TYR A 162 4.88 -1.32 -13.10
CA TYR A 162 6.34 -1.46 -13.13
C TYR A 162 6.84 -2.55 -12.16
N LEU A 163 6.32 -2.60 -10.93
CA LEU A 163 6.63 -3.65 -9.95
C LEU A 163 6.34 -5.05 -10.52
N LYS A 164 5.18 -5.22 -11.15
CA LYS A 164 4.77 -6.51 -11.74
C LYS A 164 5.70 -6.90 -12.89
N GLY A 165 5.97 -6.00 -13.82
CA GLY A 165 6.76 -6.29 -15.01
C GLY A 165 8.26 -6.39 -14.77
N SER A 166 8.83 -5.49 -13.97
CA SER A 166 10.28 -5.36 -13.79
C SER A 166 10.84 -6.15 -12.61
N PHE A 167 10.02 -6.46 -11.60
CA PHE A 167 10.45 -7.22 -10.43
C PHE A 167 9.83 -8.61 -10.37
N LEU A 168 8.49 -8.70 -10.33
CA LEU A 168 7.82 -9.97 -10.03
C LEU A 168 7.94 -10.99 -11.16
N VAL A 169 7.82 -10.58 -12.40
CA VAL A 169 7.90 -11.51 -13.54
C VAL A 169 9.29 -12.14 -13.64
N PRO A 170 10.40 -11.40 -13.62
CA PRO A 170 11.74 -11.97 -13.64
C PRO A 170 12.01 -12.87 -12.42
N LEU A 171 11.69 -12.41 -11.20
CA LEU A 171 11.90 -13.17 -9.98
C LEU A 171 11.12 -14.49 -9.98
N ALA A 172 9.83 -14.44 -10.36
CA ALA A 172 9.02 -15.65 -10.44
C ALA A 172 9.51 -16.62 -11.51
N ALA A 173 10.06 -16.15 -12.62
CA ALA A 173 10.66 -16.98 -13.67
C ALA A 173 11.92 -17.69 -13.14
N THR A 174 12.80 -16.98 -12.46
CA THR A 174 14.03 -17.52 -11.84
C THR A 174 13.70 -18.59 -10.80
N LEU A 175 12.76 -18.29 -9.89
CA LEU A 175 12.36 -19.24 -8.85
C LEU A 175 11.71 -20.52 -9.46
N ARG A 176 10.87 -20.34 -10.48
CA ARG A 176 10.23 -21.48 -11.17
C ARG A 176 11.26 -22.38 -11.86
N ALA A 177 12.30 -21.79 -12.46
CA ALA A 177 13.38 -22.59 -13.07
C ALA A 177 14.11 -23.46 -12.02
N GLY A 178 14.17 -23.00 -10.75
CA GLY A 178 14.68 -23.77 -9.61
C GLY A 178 13.63 -24.65 -8.91
N GLY A 179 12.42 -24.80 -9.45
CA GLY A 179 11.33 -25.56 -8.80
C GLY A 179 10.74 -24.90 -7.56
N LEU A 180 11.04 -23.60 -7.32
CA LEU A 180 10.62 -22.86 -6.16
C LEU A 180 9.42 -21.96 -6.47
N LYS A 181 8.64 -21.66 -5.44
CA LYS A 181 7.50 -20.75 -5.50
C LYS A 181 7.81 -19.49 -4.69
N LEU A 182 7.45 -18.33 -5.22
CA LEU A 182 7.61 -17.06 -4.51
C LEU A 182 6.73 -17.03 -3.26
N ASP A 183 7.35 -16.92 -2.09
CA ASP A 183 6.74 -16.67 -0.79
C ASP A 183 6.93 -15.20 -0.35
N VAL A 184 6.31 -14.83 0.78
CA VAL A 184 6.37 -13.45 1.33
C VAL A 184 7.76 -13.07 1.77
N ASP A 185 8.49 -13.97 2.42
CA ASP A 185 9.81 -13.67 2.99
C ASP A 185 10.85 -13.45 1.90
N THR A 186 10.86 -14.32 0.89
CA THR A 186 11.69 -14.19 -0.29
C THR A 186 11.33 -12.91 -1.06
N ALA A 187 10.03 -12.63 -1.25
CA ALA A 187 9.58 -11.43 -1.93
C ALA A 187 10.03 -10.15 -1.20
N ASN A 188 9.93 -10.11 0.13
CA ASN A 188 10.34 -8.97 0.93
C ASN A 188 11.85 -8.73 0.92
N ARG A 189 12.66 -9.79 1.01
CA ARG A 189 14.11 -9.68 0.92
C ARG A 189 14.56 -9.16 -0.44
N GLU A 190 14.06 -9.76 -1.51
CA GLU A 190 14.45 -9.41 -2.87
C GLU A 190 13.91 -8.05 -3.32
N VAL A 191 12.71 -7.64 -2.87
CA VAL A 191 12.17 -6.34 -3.25
C VAL A 191 12.95 -5.18 -2.64
N LEU A 192 13.45 -5.30 -1.41
CA LEU A 192 14.28 -4.24 -0.80
C LEU A 192 15.56 -4.02 -1.60
N ARG A 193 16.21 -5.10 -2.04
CA ARG A 193 17.38 -5.00 -2.91
C ARG A 193 17.02 -4.33 -4.24
N TRP A 194 15.97 -4.79 -4.90
CA TRP A 194 15.50 -4.21 -6.17
C TRP A 194 15.10 -2.74 -6.04
N LEU A 195 14.46 -2.33 -4.94
CA LEU A 195 14.11 -0.93 -4.68
C LEU A 195 15.36 -0.05 -4.60
N ASN A 196 16.40 -0.50 -3.90
CA ASN A 196 17.62 0.26 -3.67
C ASN A 196 18.55 0.28 -4.90
N GLU A 197 18.62 -0.83 -5.64
CA GLU A 197 19.55 -0.96 -6.76
C GLU A 197 18.93 -0.57 -8.11
N VAL A 198 17.61 -0.70 -8.27
CA VAL A 198 16.92 -0.53 -9.55
C VAL A 198 15.81 0.51 -9.51
N ALA A 199 14.81 0.33 -8.65
CA ALA A 199 13.58 1.12 -8.76
C ALA A 199 13.78 2.59 -8.37
N ASN A 200 14.49 2.86 -7.27
CA ASN A 200 14.71 4.22 -6.79
C ASN A 200 15.97 4.88 -7.38
N THR A 201 16.80 4.12 -8.11
CA THR A 201 18.02 4.64 -8.77
C THR A 201 17.82 4.91 -10.26
N ARG A 202 16.72 4.41 -10.88
CA ARG A 202 16.43 4.73 -12.28
C ARG A 202 16.06 6.20 -12.47
N ILE A 203 16.37 6.78 -13.62
CA ILE A 203 15.81 8.09 -14.02
C ILE A 203 14.29 7.96 -14.15
N HIS A 204 13.56 8.71 -13.34
CA HIS A 204 12.10 8.67 -13.35
C HIS A 204 11.56 9.50 -14.51
N ALA A 205 10.79 8.89 -15.42
CA ALA A 205 10.32 9.50 -16.67
C ALA A 205 9.54 10.83 -16.49
N THR A 206 8.92 11.07 -15.32
CA THR A 206 8.17 12.31 -15.08
C THR A 206 9.04 13.42 -14.51
N THR A 207 9.99 13.10 -13.63
CA THR A 207 10.83 14.08 -12.93
C THR A 207 12.17 14.31 -13.63
N GLY A 208 12.58 13.40 -14.53
CA GLY A 208 13.90 13.44 -15.17
C GLY A 208 15.07 13.16 -14.21
N VAL A 209 14.80 12.85 -12.95
CA VAL A 209 15.80 12.65 -11.89
C VAL A 209 15.57 11.31 -11.20
N GLN A 210 16.60 10.75 -10.61
CA GLN A 210 16.50 9.55 -9.80
C GLN A 210 15.72 9.81 -8.50
N PRO A 211 14.74 8.97 -8.12
CA PRO A 211 14.01 9.11 -6.87
C PRO A 211 14.89 9.18 -5.63
N CYS A 212 15.97 8.41 -5.57
CA CYS A 212 16.92 8.42 -4.44
C CYS A 212 17.62 9.78 -4.26
N VAL A 213 17.92 10.50 -5.34
CA VAL A 213 18.52 11.83 -5.27
C VAL A 213 17.55 12.86 -4.68
N ARG A 214 16.29 12.83 -5.17
CA ARG A 214 15.24 13.73 -4.66
C ARG A 214 14.74 13.35 -3.27
N LEU A 215 14.99 12.12 -2.83
CA LEU A 215 14.59 11.66 -1.49
C LEU A 215 15.24 12.49 -0.39
N ALA A 216 16.48 12.96 -0.58
CA ALA A 216 17.14 13.84 0.40
C ALA A 216 16.35 15.12 0.69
N GLU A 217 15.70 15.69 -0.34
CA GLU A 217 14.84 16.88 -0.17
C GLU A 217 13.54 16.54 0.59
N ASP A 218 12.94 15.36 0.32
CA ASP A 218 11.80 14.87 1.11
C ASP A 218 12.21 14.66 2.57
N GLN A 219 13.34 13.98 2.82
CA GLN A 219 13.85 13.68 4.16
C GLN A 219 14.07 14.93 5.02
N ALA A 220 14.55 16.01 4.41
CA ALA A 220 14.73 17.29 5.10
C ALA A 220 13.41 17.92 5.60
N GLN A 221 12.27 17.49 5.06
CA GLN A 221 10.93 18.02 5.37
C GLN A 221 10.00 17.00 6.03
N LEU A 222 10.41 15.72 6.13
CA LEU A 222 9.66 14.71 6.88
C LEU A 222 9.72 15.01 8.38
N THR A 223 8.63 14.73 9.09
CA THR A 223 8.61 14.79 10.55
C THR A 223 9.43 13.61 11.11
N ALA A 224 10.16 13.85 12.21
CA ALA A 224 10.91 12.80 12.88
C ALA A 224 9.98 11.63 13.29
N LEU A 225 10.52 10.42 13.20
CA LEU A 225 9.81 9.24 13.68
C LEU A 225 9.53 9.38 15.19
N PRO A 226 8.34 8.99 15.66
CA PRO A 226 8.07 8.94 17.09
C PRO A 226 9.11 8.02 17.74
N ILE A 227 9.61 8.45 18.88
CA ILE A 227 10.46 7.60 19.72
C ILE A 227 9.61 6.39 20.07
N ARG A 228 9.81 5.29 19.36
CA ARG A 228 9.25 4.03 19.81
C ARG A 228 9.89 3.81 21.18
N ALA A 229 9.08 3.89 22.25
CA ALA A 229 9.45 3.24 23.50
C ALA A 229 9.87 1.85 23.04
N SER A 230 11.18 1.57 23.05
CA SER A 230 11.66 0.24 22.76
C SER A 230 10.72 -0.63 23.56
N GLN A 231 10.14 -1.67 22.97
CA GLN A 231 9.60 -2.76 23.74
C GLN A 231 10.81 -3.37 24.45
N SER A 232 11.34 -2.62 25.42
CA SER A 232 11.90 -3.22 26.59
C SER A 232 10.79 -4.15 27.00
N ALA A 233 11.01 -5.44 26.79
CA ALA A 233 10.21 -6.49 27.41
C ALA A 233 9.90 -5.94 28.79
N PRO A 234 8.59 -5.87 29.19
CA PRO A 234 8.24 -5.25 30.45
C PRO A 234 9.29 -5.75 31.40
N ALA A 235 10.07 -4.81 31.96
CA ALA A 235 11.04 -5.19 32.98
C ALA A 235 10.14 -5.96 33.92
N ILE A 236 10.28 -7.29 33.90
CA ILE A 236 9.65 -8.12 34.91
C ILE A 236 10.21 -7.51 36.15
N SER A 237 9.41 -6.59 36.71
CA SER A 237 9.72 -6.11 38.05
C SER A 237 9.88 -7.41 38.79
N ARG A 238 11.06 -7.67 39.34
CA ARG A 238 11.31 -8.74 40.28
C ARG A 238 10.54 -8.42 41.57
N GLY A 239 9.26 -8.05 41.39
CA GLY A 239 8.24 -7.97 42.38
C GLY A 239 7.68 -9.36 42.48
N SER A 240 8.19 -10.11 43.42
CA SER A 240 7.57 -11.32 43.99
C SER A 240 7.02 -12.24 42.90
N VAL A 241 7.84 -13.13 42.38
CA VAL A 241 7.35 -14.34 41.73
C VAL A 241 6.51 -15.02 42.80
N MET A 242 5.17 -14.89 42.75
CA MET A 242 4.30 -15.77 43.50
C MET A 242 4.62 -17.18 43.02
N PRO A 243 5.08 -18.08 43.93
CA PRO A 243 5.37 -19.44 43.53
C PRO A 243 4.12 -20.03 42.87
N LEU A 244 4.25 -20.75 41.77
CA LEU A 244 3.11 -21.41 41.10
C LEU A 244 2.31 -22.28 42.06
N GLU A 245 2.95 -22.79 43.13
CA GLU A 245 2.35 -23.52 44.23
C GLU A 245 1.30 -22.71 45.01
N SER A 246 1.38 -21.36 45.03
CA SER A 246 0.40 -20.53 45.72
C SER A 246 -0.91 -20.35 44.94
N LEU A 247 -0.97 -20.77 43.66
CA LEU A 247 -2.17 -20.76 42.83
C LEU A 247 -2.92 -22.10 42.81
N GLN A 248 -2.35 -23.15 43.39
CA GLN A 248 -3.01 -24.43 43.54
C GLN A 248 -3.64 -24.54 44.89
N HIS A 249 -4.93 -24.76 44.96
CA HIS A 249 -5.60 -25.11 46.20
C HIS A 249 -5.01 -26.44 46.74
N PRO A 250 -4.84 -26.56 48.06
CA PRO A 250 -4.43 -27.84 48.64
C PRO A 250 -5.35 -28.98 48.19
N LEU A 251 -4.82 -30.16 47.96
CA LEU A 251 -5.59 -31.36 47.56
C LEU A 251 -6.82 -31.61 48.43
N SER A 252 -6.77 -31.21 49.70
CA SER A 252 -7.89 -31.27 50.65
C SER A 252 -9.12 -30.50 50.20
N VAL A 253 -8.96 -29.38 49.48
CA VAL A 253 -10.08 -28.61 48.94
C VAL A 253 -10.80 -29.38 47.82
N TYR A 254 -10.06 -30.11 46.97
CA TYR A 254 -10.65 -30.94 45.94
C TYR A 254 -11.28 -32.21 46.50
N GLN A 255 -10.72 -32.78 47.59
CA GLN A 255 -11.31 -33.90 48.28
C GLN A 255 -12.64 -33.54 48.95
N ALA A 256 -12.72 -32.38 49.61
CA ALA A 256 -13.98 -31.89 50.19
C ALA A 256 -15.08 -31.69 49.16
N LEU A 257 -14.74 -31.19 47.95
CA LEU A 257 -15.71 -31.02 46.87
C LEU A 257 -16.20 -32.36 46.28
N LEU A 258 -15.45 -33.43 46.41
CA LEU A 258 -15.87 -34.77 45.99
C LEU A 258 -16.74 -35.46 47.07
N GLU A 259 -16.54 -35.18 48.32
CA GLU A 259 -17.34 -35.70 49.44
C GLU A 259 -18.73 -35.00 49.57
N ASP A 260 -18.83 -33.73 49.18
CA ASP A 260 -20.14 -33.00 49.13
C ASP A 260 -20.98 -33.35 47.90
N ALA A 261 -20.44 -34.09 46.93
CA ALA A 261 -21.13 -34.49 45.70
C ALA A 261 -21.56 -35.95 45.66
N ALA A 262 -21.37 -36.74 46.75
CA ALA A 262 -21.75 -38.13 46.94
C ALA A 262 -22.93 -38.25 47.90
#